data_e3f639208b9a17b8fc23a0b0704ea093
#
_entry.id   e3f639208b9a17b8fc23a0b0704ea093
#
_cell.length_a   1.000
_cell.length_b   1.000
_cell.length_c   1.000
_cell.angle_alpha   90.00
_cell.angle_beta   90.00
_cell.angle_gamma   90.00
#
_symmetry.space_group_name_H-M   'P 1'
#
loop_
_entity.id
_entity.type
_entity.pdbx_description
1 polymer ?
#
loop_
_entity_poly.entity_id
_entity_poly.type
_entity_poly.pdbx_seq_one_letter_code
_entity_poly.pdbx_strand_id
1 'polypeptide(L)'
;LAVDEMTGAMLRSGLLDGFELVDAGRVLGPARLVKTEDELACIDRAQRINEEVMEEVRTACLPGVRRSELVGLFISRVRQRGVDDVLIDPIFQPIPPNLSDGPRTSTGHVAFPTGVGDPLFKEGDLVWVDTGIGVEGYASDYGRTWVVGRNPSSAEQDLFGRWSTVMGASLAAIGPGVTLAEVGRAATEAARGAVPWLPHFYLAHGLGVESAEMPMVGTDLGEGFDEQFVLEPGMVLVLEPVVWEDGVGGYRAEEVVAITDSGWRPLGGWPGYRPFES
;
A
#
# COMPACT_ATOMS: atom_id res chain seq x y z
N LEU A 1 -6.19 -9.03 -30.65
CA LEU A 1 -7.12 -8.86 -29.53
C LEU A 1 -6.32 -8.64 -28.26
N ALA A 2 -6.51 -7.49 -27.59
CA ALA A 2 -5.94 -7.23 -26.28
C ALA A 2 -6.80 -7.89 -25.19
N VAL A 3 -6.16 -8.58 -24.24
CA VAL A 3 -6.82 -9.37 -23.19
C VAL A 3 -6.09 -9.12 -21.87
N ASP A 4 -6.80 -8.74 -20.84
CA ASP A 4 -6.29 -8.50 -19.48
C ASP A 4 -6.40 -9.73 -18.60
N GLU A 5 -7.51 -10.47 -18.72
CA GLU A 5 -7.69 -11.73 -18.00
C GLU A 5 -8.19 -12.84 -18.92
N MET A 6 -7.65 -14.04 -18.75
CA MET A 6 -8.11 -15.24 -19.45
C MET A 6 -8.21 -16.43 -18.51
N THR A 7 -9.38 -17.04 -18.50
CA THR A 7 -9.55 -18.33 -17.83
C THR A 7 -9.10 -19.48 -18.72
N GLY A 8 -8.69 -20.60 -18.09
CA GLY A 8 -8.40 -21.82 -18.84
C GLY A 8 -9.60 -22.35 -19.66
N ALA A 9 -10.82 -22.00 -19.29
CA ALA A 9 -12.02 -22.32 -20.06
C ALA A 9 -12.11 -21.48 -21.35
N MET A 10 -11.82 -20.18 -21.27
CA MET A 10 -11.79 -19.29 -22.45
C MET A 10 -10.73 -19.75 -23.45
N LEU A 11 -9.53 -20.10 -22.99
CA LEU A 11 -8.46 -20.63 -23.86
C LEU A 11 -8.86 -21.93 -24.58
N ARG A 12 -9.64 -22.78 -23.93
CA ARG A 12 -10.08 -24.07 -24.51
C ARG A 12 -11.39 -24.00 -25.28
N SER A 13 -12.09 -22.87 -25.25
CA SER A 13 -13.42 -22.74 -25.86
C SER A 13 -13.41 -22.64 -27.37
N GLY A 14 -12.25 -22.32 -27.99
CA GLY A 14 -12.16 -21.99 -29.40
C GLY A 14 -12.68 -20.58 -29.75
N LEU A 15 -13.18 -19.82 -28.79
CA LEU A 15 -13.71 -18.46 -29.02
C LEU A 15 -12.63 -17.48 -29.46
N LEU A 16 -11.37 -17.78 -29.15
CA LEU A 16 -10.23 -16.92 -29.46
C LEU A 16 -9.41 -17.43 -30.66
N ASP A 17 -9.88 -18.52 -31.32
CA ASP A 17 -9.20 -19.08 -32.46
C ASP A 17 -9.17 -18.07 -33.62
N GLY A 18 -8.01 -17.88 -34.24
CA GLY A 18 -7.80 -16.93 -35.32
C GLY A 18 -7.48 -15.49 -34.90
N PHE A 19 -7.46 -15.20 -33.58
CA PHE A 19 -6.96 -13.92 -33.08
C PHE A 19 -5.51 -14.05 -32.62
N GLU A 20 -4.69 -13.06 -32.96
CA GLU A 20 -3.42 -12.82 -32.27
C GLU A 20 -3.75 -12.19 -30.91
N LEU A 21 -3.37 -12.88 -29.82
CA LEU A 21 -3.61 -12.40 -28.47
C LEU A 21 -2.41 -11.58 -28.00
N VAL A 22 -2.69 -10.40 -27.48
CA VAL A 22 -1.69 -9.51 -26.86
C VAL A 22 -2.14 -9.15 -25.45
N ASP A 23 -1.19 -8.96 -24.55
CA ASP A 23 -1.44 -8.47 -23.21
C ASP A 23 -2.06 -7.07 -23.25
N ALA A 24 -3.27 -6.91 -22.68
CA ALA A 24 -3.95 -5.62 -22.63
C ALA A 24 -3.18 -4.61 -21.77
N GLY A 25 -2.41 -5.05 -20.80
CA GLY A 25 -1.54 -4.19 -19.99
C GLY A 25 -0.55 -3.39 -20.82
N ARG A 26 -0.10 -3.94 -21.96
CA ARG A 26 0.76 -3.20 -22.92
C ARG A 26 0.06 -2.02 -23.60
N VAL A 27 -1.25 -2.07 -23.67
CA VAL A 27 -2.07 -1.03 -24.34
C VAL A 27 -2.64 -0.07 -23.31
N LEU A 28 -3.23 -0.62 -22.24
CA LEU A 28 -3.91 0.15 -21.20
C LEU A 28 -2.93 0.71 -20.16
N GLY A 29 -1.87 -0.03 -19.86
CA GLY A 29 -0.88 0.38 -18.86
C GLY A 29 -0.31 1.78 -19.11
N PRO A 30 0.24 2.09 -20.30
CA PRO A 30 0.75 3.44 -20.58
C PRO A 30 -0.30 4.55 -20.46
N ALA A 31 -1.56 4.25 -20.79
CA ALA A 31 -2.66 5.22 -20.67
C ALA A 31 -3.05 5.52 -19.22
N ARG A 32 -2.76 4.60 -18.28
CA ARG A 32 -3.06 4.74 -16.86
C ARG A 32 -1.91 5.32 -16.03
N LEU A 33 -0.66 5.26 -16.55
CA LEU A 33 0.54 5.67 -15.81
C LEU A 33 0.48 7.14 -15.40
N VAL A 34 0.18 8.02 -16.37
CA VAL A 34 0.14 9.47 -16.16
C VAL A 34 -1.30 9.92 -16.00
N LYS A 35 -1.64 10.40 -14.83
CA LYS A 35 -2.98 10.89 -14.47
C LYS A 35 -3.15 12.35 -14.90
N THR A 36 -4.34 12.68 -15.36
CA THR A 36 -4.79 14.06 -15.55
C THR A 36 -5.05 14.73 -14.20
N GLU A 37 -5.17 16.05 -14.17
CA GLU A 37 -5.49 16.79 -12.95
C GLU A 37 -6.86 16.40 -12.38
N ASP A 38 -7.85 16.06 -13.22
CA ASP A 38 -9.17 15.60 -12.76
C ASP A 38 -9.07 14.22 -12.08
N GLU A 39 -8.26 13.30 -12.63
CA GLU A 39 -7.99 11.99 -12.03
C GLU A 39 -7.25 12.13 -10.70
N LEU A 40 -6.24 13.00 -10.64
CA LEU A 40 -5.52 13.31 -9.40
C LEU A 40 -6.45 13.90 -8.32
N ALA A 41 -7.42 14.73 -8.72
CA ALA A 41 -8.41 15.27 -7.81
C ALA A 41 -9.35 14.18 -7.25
N CYS A 42 -9.72 13.18 -8.06
CA CYS A 42 -10.52 12.04 -7.61
C CYS A 42 -9.74 11.18 -6.61
N ILE A 43 -8.47 10.87 -6.90
CA ILE A 43 -7.58 10.10 -6.00
C ILE A 43 -7.39 10.87 -4.67
N ASP A 44 -7.09 12.18 -4.73
CA ASP A 44 -6.93 13.03 -3.54
C ASP A 44 -8.19 13.02 -2.65
N ARG A 45 -9.36 13.09 -3.27
CA ARG A 45 -10.64 13.03 -2.55
C ARG A 45 -10.86 11.67 -1.90
N ALA A 46 -10.60 10.56 -2.63
CA ALA A 46 -10.72 9.21 -2.09
C ALA A 46 -9.76 9.03 -0.90
N GLN A 47 -8.51 9.50 -1.04
CA GLN A 47 -7.50 9.43 0.00
C GLN A 47 -7.93 10.17 1.27
N ARG A 48 -8.40 11.43 1.16
CA ARG A 48 -8.88 12.21 2.32
C ARG A 48 -10.02 11.53 3.06
N ILE A 49 -10.99 10.98 2.32
CA ILE A 49 -12.12 10.28 2.95
C ILE A 49 -11.62 9.04 3.70
N ASN A 50 -10.69 8.28 3.11
CA ASN A 50 -10.13 7.10 3.76
C ASN A 50 -9.37 7.47 5.04
N GLU A 51 -8.50 8.46 4.99
CA GLU A 51 -7.74 8.96 6.13
C GLU A 51 -8.64 9.45 7.28
N GLU A 52 -9.67 10.24 6.97
CA GLU A 52 -10.64 10.72 7.97
C GLU A 52 -11.37 9.57 8.66
N VAL A 53 -11.80 8.57 7.89
CA VAL A 53 -12.48 7.39 8.45
C VAL A 53 -11.53 6.56 9.29
N MET A 54 -10.30 6.37 8.81
CA MET A 54 -9.32 5.56 9.54
C MET A 54 -8.91 6.20 10.87
N GLU A 55 -8.91 7.53 10.97
CA GLU A 55 -8.71 8.22 12.25
C GLU A 55 -9.85 7.95 13.25
N GLU A 56 -11.11 7.89 12.78
CA GLU A 56 -12.23 7.47 13.65
C GLU A 56 -12.10 6.00 14.08
N VAL A 57 -11.73 5.11 13.14
CA VAL A 57 -11.57 3.67 13.42
C VAL A 57 -10.42 3.43 14.39
N ARG A 58 -9.33 4.20 14.26
CA ARG A 58 -8.18 4.12 15.17
C ARG A 58 -8.59 4.29 16.63
N THR A 59 -9.46 5.23 16.92
CA THR A 59 -9.94 5.47 18.30
C THR A 59 -10.77 4.31 18.87
N ALA A 60 -11.31 3.45 18.01
CA ALA A 60 -12.06 2.25 18.39
C ALA A 60 -11.16 1.00 18.53
N CYS A 61 -9.90 1.06 18.12
CA CYS A 61 -8.96 -0.06 18.20
C CYS A 61 -8.44 -0.24 19.64
N LEU A 62 -9.25 -0.86 20.49
CA LEU A 62 -9.01 -1.02 21.92
C LEU A 62 -8.84 -2.50 22.28
N PRO A 63 -8.18 -2.82 23.43
CA PRO A 63 -8.12 -4.18 23.96
C PRO A 63 -9.51 -4.78 24.13
N GLY A 64 -9.71 -6.00 23.64
CA GLY A 64 -10.98 -6.72 23.71
C GLY A 64 -11.92 -6.48 22.54
N VAL A 65 -11.63 -5.56 21.65
CA VAL A 65 -12.37 -5.36 20.37
C VAL A 65 -11.97 -6.46 19.38
N ARG A 66 -12.92 -6.91 18.58
CA ARG A 66 -12.65 -7.87 17.49
C ARG A 66 -12.26 -7.16 16.22
N ARG A 67 -11.45 -7.83 15.40
CA ARG A 67 -11.15 -7.38 14.04
C ARG A 67 -12.41 -7.04 13.26
N SER A 68 -13.40 -7.93 13.28
CA SER A 68 -14.66 -7.74 12.54
C SER A 68 -15.47 -6.52 12.97
N GLU A 69 -15.34 -6.07 14.22
CA GLU A 69 -15.99 -4.86 14.72
C GLU A 69 -15.36 -3.60 14.07
N LEU A 70 -14.02 -3.56 13.93
CA LEU A 70 -13.34 -2.47 13.23
C LEU A 70 -13.67 -2.46 11.73
N VAL A 71 -13.70 -3.65 11.09
CA VAL A 71 -14.13 -3.79 9.69
C VAL A 71 -15.56 -3.25 9.51
N GLY A 72 -16.49 -3.65 10.36
CA GLY A 72 -17.87 -3.17 10.32
C GLY A 72 -17.98 -1.66 10.53
N LEU A 73 -17.21 -1.10 11.46
CA LEU A 73 -17.16 0.34 11.70
C LEU A 73 -16.64 1.07 10.46
N PHE A 74 -15.50 0.63 9.90
CA PHE A 74 -14.91 1.22 8.69
C PHE A 74 -15.92 1.24 7.54
N ILE A 75 -16.49 0.10 7.19
CA ILE A 75 -17.47 -0.01 6.09
C ILE A 75 -18.66 0.92 6.32
N SER A 76 -19.18 0.97 7.55
CA SER A 76 -20.29 1.86 7.90
C SER A 76 -19.93 3.33 7.68
N ARG A 77 -18.73 3.75 8.10
CA ARG A 77 -18.29 5.15 8.02
C ARG A 77 -18.00 5.60 6.59
N VAL A 78 -17.36 4.77 5.77
CA VAL A 78 -17.11 5.11 4.36
C VAL A 78 -18.40 5.21 3.56
N ARG A 79 -19.36 4.31 3.79
CA ARG A 79 -20.68 4.37 3.12
C ARG A 79 -21.48 5.62 3.53
N GLN A 80 -21.39 6.07 4.78
CA GLN A 80 -22.01 7.32 5.24
C GLN A 80 -21.44 8.55 4.54
N ARG A 81 -20.20 8.47 4.02
CA ARG A 81 -19.54 9.54 3.25
C ARG A 81 -19.76 9.45 1.75
N GLY A 82 -20.62 8.54 1.30
CA GLY A 82 -20.96 8.36 -0.12
C GLY A 82 -19.87 7.70 -0.94
N VAL A 83 -19.04 6.87 -0.32
CA VAL A 83 -18.02 6.08 -1.02
C VAL A 83 -18.70 5.02 -1.88
N ASP A 84 -18.27 4.92 -3.14
CA ASP A 84 -18.86 4.04 -4.14
C ASP A 84 -18.51 2.58 -3.88
N ASP A 85 -17.24 2.30 -3.53
CA ASP A 85 -16.77 0.94 -3.35
C ASP A 85 -15.72 0.82 -2.23
N VAL A 86 -15.52 -0.40 -1.71
CA VAL A 86 -14.43 -0.80 -0.85
C VAL A 86 -13.55 -1.74 -1.68
N LEU A 87 -12.40 -1.23 -2.12
CA LEU A 87 -11.55 -1.90 -3.11
C LEU A 87 -10.58 -2.90 -2.48
N ILE A 88 -10.11 -2.60 -1.26
CA ILE A 88 -9.28 -3.50 -0.47
C ILE A 88 -10.13 -4.01 0.69
N ASP A 89 -10.20 -5.32 0.87
CA ASP A 89 -10.85 -5.93 2.04
C ASP A 89 -10.15 -5.42 3.30
N PRO A 90 -10.85 -4.71 4.22
CA PRO A 90 -10.18 -3.97 5.29
C PRO A 90 -9.33 -4.87 6.18
N ILE A 91 -8.04 -4.57 6.22
CA ILE A 91 -7.05 -5.32 7.00
C ILE A 91 -6.85 -4.62 8.34
N PHE A 92 -7.06 -5.35 9.42
CA PHE A 92 -6.71 -4.99 10.79
C PHE A 92 -6.06 -6.23 11.41
N GLN A 93 -4.74 -6.36 11.21
CA GLN A 93 -4.03 -7.60 11.51
C GLN A 93 -3.00 -7.42 12.62
N PRO A 94 -3.17 -8.08 13.79
CA PRO A 94 -2.08 -8.19 14.73
C PRO A 94 -0.90 -8.90 14.10
N ILE A 95 0.28 -8.31 14.19
CA ILE A 95 1.52 -8.89 13.66
C ILE A 95 2.33 -9.53 14.76
N PRO A 96 2.97 -10.67 14.47
CA PRO A 96 3.81 -11.35 15.44
C PRO A 96 5.13 -10.60 15.66
N PRO A 97 5.81 -10.84 16.78
CA PRO A 97 7.12 -10.25 17.04
C PRO A 97 8.20 -10.69 16.03
N ASN A 98 8.13 -11.90 15.50
CA ASN A 98 9.14 -12.40 14.57
C ASN A 98 8.56 -12.51 13.15
N LEU A 99 9.34 -12.12 12.15
CA LEU A 99 8.94 -12.18 10.74
C LEU A 99 8.60 -13.61 10.30
N SER A 100 9.32 -14.62 10.82
CA SER A 100 9.08 -16.03 10.53
C SER A 100 7.71 -16.54 10.98
N ASP A 101 7.13 -15.90 12.00
CA ASP A 101 5.84 -16.28 12.59
C ASP A 101 4.67 -15.53 11.93
N GLY A 102 4.97 -14.70 10.94
CA GLY A 102 4.04 -13.81 10.26
C GLY A 102 2.83 -14.55 9.70
N PRO A 103 1.65 -13.92 9.75
CA PRO A 103 0.52 -14.42 9.02
C PRO A 103 0.86 -14.39 7.54
N ARG A 104 0.84 -15.56 6.92
CA ARG A 104 1.03 -15.71 5.48
C ARG A 104 -0.34 -15.83 4.85
N THR A 105 -0.52 -15.24 3.68
CA THR A 105 -1.74 -15.45 2.92
C THR A 105 -1.92 -16.92 2.60
N SER A 106 -3.14 -17.39 2.55
CA SER A 106 -3.46 -18.76 2.12
C SER A 106 -3.04 -19.06 0.68
N THR A 107 -2.69 -18.07 -0.11
CA THR A 107 -2.19 -18.17 -1.47
C THR A 107 -0.66 -18.34 -1.57
N GLY A 108 0.03 -18.40 -0.45
CA GLY A 108 1.34 -19.03 -0.32
C GLY A 108 2.56 -18.23 -0.81
N HIS A 109 2.43 -17.17 -1.55
CA HIS A 109 3.57 -16.48 -2.14
C HIS A 109 3.66 -14.98 -1.83
N VAL A 110 2.59 -14.38 -1.37
CA VAL A 110 2.58 -12.98 -0.96
C VAL A 110 2.65 -12.94 0.56
N ALA A 111 3.70 -12.37 1.11
CA ALA A 111 3.95 -12.28 2.54
C ALA A 111 3.07 -11.21 3.24
N PHE A 112 2.00 -10.76 2.59
CA PHE A 112 1.13 -9.77 3.17
C PHE A 112 0.20 -10.41 4.21
N PRO A 113 0.07 -9.85 5.42
CA PRO A 113 -0.81 -10.38 6.47
C PRO A 113 -2.27 -10.12 6.14
N THR A 114 -2.84 -10.90 5.23
CA THR A 114 -4.29 -10.91 5.07
C THR A 114 -4.89 -11.64 6.26
N GLY A 115 -5.83 -10.97 6.94
CA GLY A 115 -6.36 -11.43 8.20
C GLY A 115 -6.97 -12.83 8.12
N VAL A 116 -6.35 -13.77 8.80
CA VAL A 116 -6.91 -15.09 9.03
C VAL A 116 -7.64 -15.08 10.38
N GLY A 117 -8.94 -15.31 10.33
CA GLY A 117 -9.76 -15.35 11.53
C GLY A 117 -10.24 -13.97 12.03
N ASP A 118 -10.82 -13.99 13.22
CA ASP A 118 -11.41 -12.81 13.87
C ASP A 118 -10.79 -12.63 15.28
N PRO A 119 -9.51 -12.21 15.37
CA PRO A 119 -8.83 -12.08 16.64
C PRO A 119 -9.44 -10.96 17.49
N LEU A 120 -9.37 -11.15 18.82
CA LEU A 120 -9.53 -10.07 19.79
C LEU A 120 -8.19 -9.35 19.95
N PHE A 121 -8.19 -8.04 19.83
CA PHE A 121 -7.00 -7.25 20.10
C PHE A 121 -6.65 -7.27 21.59
N LYS A 122 -5.36 -7.31 21.86
CA LYS A 122 -4.80 -7.30 23.22
C LYS A 122 -3.99 -6.03 23.42
N GLU A 123 -3.88 -5.61 24.66
CA GLU A 123 -2.98 -4.51 25.01
C GLU A 123 -1.55 -4.83 24.56
N GLY A 124 -0.97 -3.92 23.80
CA GLY A 124 0.37 -4.04 23.26
C GLY A 124 0.49 -4.74 21.91
N ASP A 125 -0.60 -5.23 21.34
CA ASP A 125 -0.56 -5.74 19.96
C ASP A 125 -0.10 -4.63 19.00
N LEU A 126 0.84 -4.96 18.11
CA LEU A 126 1.11 -4.17 16.92
C LEU A 126 0.10 -4.60 15.85
N VAL A 127 -0.66 -3.65 15.34
CA VAL A 127 -1.69 -3.93 14.33
C VAL A 127 -1.34 -3.20 13.05
N TRP A 128 -1.12 -3.95 11.98
CA TRP A 128 -1.10 -3.40 10.63
C TRP A 128 -2.52 -3.18 10.17
N VAL A 129 -2.75 -2.01 9.64
CA VAL A 129 -4.02 -1.67 9.00
C VAL A 129 -3.76 -1.32 7.56
N ASP A 130 -4.71 -1.73 6.71
CA ASP A 130 -4.66 -1.44 5.30
C ASP A 130 -6.08 -1.39 4.75
N THR A 131 -6.39 -0.30 4.04
CA THR A 131 -7.73 -0.06 3.52
C THR A 131 -7.69 0.73 2.23
N GLY A 132 -8.49 0.31 1.26
CA GLY A 132 -8.68 1.01 0.00
C GLY A 132 -10.16 1.24 -0.31
N ILE A 133 -10.52 2.45 -0.71
CA ILE A 133 -11.86 2.81 -1.13
C ILE A 133 -11.87 3.40 -2.52
N GLY A 134 -13.00 3.30 -3.22
CA GLY A 134 -13.22 3.88 -4.53
C GLY A 134 -14.17 5.07 -4.48
N VAL A 135 -13.78 6.17 -5.10
CA VAL A 135 -14.61 7.36 -5.30
C VAL A 135 -14.52 7.80 -6.75
N GLU A 136 -15.67 7.86 -7.43
CA GLU A 136 -15.75 8.24 -8.84
C GLU A 136 -14.86 7.35 -9.75
N GLY A 137 -14.68 6.07 -9.37
CA GLY A 137 -13.88 5.09 -10.10
C GLY A 137 -12.37 5.14 -9.81
N TYR A 138 -11.90 5.96 -8.87
CA TYR A 138 -10.49 6.07 -8.49
C TYR A 138 -10.26 5.59 -7.06
N ALA A 139 -9.12 4.91 -6.88
CA ALA A 139 -8.75 4.27 -5.63
C ALA A 139 -8.04 5.21 -4.66
N SER A 140 -8.14 4.89 -3.37
CA SER A 140 -7.23 5.34 -2.31
C SER A 140 -6.48 4.15 -1.73
N ASP A 141 -5.39 4.44 -1.02
CA ASP A 141 -4.64 3.47 -0.26
C ASP A 141 -4.19 4.05 1.08
N TYR A 142 -4.41 3.30 2.17
CA TYR A 142 -4.09 3.76 3.51
C TYR A 142 -3.55 2.60 4.34
N GLY A 143 -2.27 2.64 4.63
CA GLY A 143 -1.61 1.70 5.54
C GLY A 143 -0.93 2.39 6.71
N ARG A 144 -1.13 1.85 7.91
CA ARG A 144 -0.49 2.31 9.15
C ARG A 144 -0.20 1.12 10.07
N THR A 145 0.65 1.39 11.06
CA THR A 145 0.88 0.47 12.20
C THR A 145 0.43 1.14 13.48
N TRP A 146 -0.44 0.47 14.23
CA TRP A 146 -0.95 0.96 15.51
C TRP A 146 -0.46 0.08 16.67
N VAL A 147 -0.37 0.68 17.87
CA VAL A 147 -0.20 -0.05 19.14
C VAL A 147 -1.51 0.00 19.91
N VAL A 148 -2.01 -1.16 20.30
CA VAL A 148 -3.31 -1.26 20.99
C VAL A 148 -3.17 -0.95 22.47
N GLY A 149 -3.99 -0.01 22.97
CA GLY A 149 -4.25 0.20 24.39
C GLY A 149 -3.12 0.76 25.24
N ARG A 150 -1.95 1.07 24.69
CA ARG A 150 -0.82 1.67 25.40
C ARG A 150 0.04 2.55 24.49
N ASN A 151 0.89 3.35 25.09
CA ASN A 151 1.94 4.05 24.34
C ASN A 151 3.00 3.06 23.81
N PRO A 152 3.70 3.39 22.73
CA PRO A 152 4.77 2.56 22.19
C PRO A 152 5.94 2.47 23.17
N SER A 153 6.55 1.30 23.23
CA SER A 153 7.80 1.06 23.91
C SER A 153 8.97 1.78 23.21
N SER A 154 10.13 1.88 23.85
CA SER A 154 11.33 2.43 23.23
C SER A 154 11.76 1.64 21.98
N ALA A 155 11.66 0.31 22.02
CA ALA A 155 12.00 -0.54 20.87
C ALA A 155 11.06 -0.28 19.66
N GLU A 156 9.77 -0.09 19.91
CA GLU A 156 8.82 0.27 18.86
C GLU A 156 9.08 1.68 18.31
N GLN A 157 9.45 2.64 19.17
CA GLN A 157 9.84 3.98 18.73
C GLN A 157 11.12 3.97 17.88
N ASP A 158 12.10 3.13 18.23
CA ASP A 158 13.32 2.95 17.44
C ASP A 158 13.00 2.31 16.08
N LEU A 159 12.08 1.34 16.05
CA LEU A 159 11.59 0.72 14.82
C LEU A 159 10.96 1.77 13.89
N PHE A 160 10.10 2.61 14.42
CA PHE A 160 9.55 3.75 13.69
C PHE A 160 10.63 4.72 13.20
N GLY A 161 11.61 5.05 14.02
CA GLY A 161 12.70 5.94 13.63
C GLY A 161 13.48 5.42 12.42
N ARG A 162 13.72 4.09 12.37
CA ARG A 162 14.33 3.42 11.21
C ARG A 162 13.43 3.49 9.99
N TRP A 163 12.15 3.16 10.14
CA TRP A 163 11.17 3.26 9.07
C TRP A 163 11.09 4.71 8.52
N SER A 164 11.00 5.69 9.39
CA SER A 164 10.93 7.11 9.01
C SER A 164 12.17 7.56 8.22
N THR A 165 13.35 7.01 8.55
CA THR A 165 14.58 7.25 7.80
C THR A 165 14.48 6.70 6.37
N VAL A 166 13.98 5.48 6.21
CA VAL A 166 13.79 4.84 4.90
C VAL A 166 12.74 5.60 4.07
N MET A 167 11.59 5.90 4.65
CA MET A 167 10.53 6.66 3.99
C MET A 167 11.03 8.04 3.54
N GLY A 168 11.73 8.75 4.41
CA GLY A 168 12.32 10.06 4.08
C GLY A 168 13.33 10.00 2.93
N ALA A 169 14.16 8.95 2.88
CA ALA A 169 15.10 8.74 1.78
C ALA A 169 14.38 8.40 0.46
N SER A 170 13.35 7.55 0.52
CA SER A 170 12.53 7.20 -0.64
C SER A 170 11.85 8.43 -1.23
N LEU A 171 11.21 9.25 -0.38
CA LEU A 171 10.55 10.49 -0.78
C LEU A 171 11.55 11.52 -1.36
N ALA A 172 12.77 11.62 -0.79
CA ALA A 172 13.79 12.51 -1.29
C ALA A 172 14.36 12.09 -2.66
N ALA A 173 14.27 10.81 -2.99
CA ALA A 173 14.69 10.27 -4.28
C ALA A 173 13.64 10.45 -5.38
N ILE A 174 12.37 10.72 -5.04
CA ILE A 174 11.29 10.83 -6.02
C ILE A 174 11.32 12.19 -6.73
N GLY A 175 11.25 12.13 -8.06
CA GLY A 175 11.13 13.32 -8.90
C GLY A 175 11.03 12.97 -10.38
N PRO A 176 10.67 13.94 -11.23
CA PRO A 176 10.61 13.70 -12.67
C PRO A 176 11.99 13.36 -13.22
N GLY A 177 12.06 12.33 -14.07
CA GLY A 177 13.30 11.85 -14.69
C GLY A 177 14.08 10.83 -13.87
N VAL A 178 13.65 10.52 -12.64
CA VAL A 178 14.26 9.48 -11.78
C VAL A 178 13.72 8.11 -12.18
N THR A 179 14.59 7.09 -12.20
CA THR A 179 14.17 5.70 -12.42
C THR A 179 13.63 5.08 -11.14
N LEU A 180 12.74 4.09 -11.28
CA LEU A 180 12.24 3.33 -10.11
C LEU A 180 13.38 2.63 -9.37
N ALA A 181 14.41 2.17 -10.09
CA ALA A 181 15.60 1.56 -9.50
C ALA A 181 16.36 2.53 -8.57
N GLU A 182 16.43 3.82 -8.91
CA GLU A 182 17.04 4.83 -8.05
C GLU A 182 16.26 5.01 -6.74
N VAL A 183 14.94 4.97 -6.79
CA VAL A 183 14.10 5.00 -5.58
C VAL A 183 14.35 3.77 -4.70
N GLY A 184 14.36 2.57 -5.29
CA GLY A 184 14.65 1.32 -4.59
C GLY A 184 16.05 1.30 -3.96
N ARG A 185 17.06 1.80 -4.68
CA ARG A 185 18.44 1.94 -4.15
C ARG A 185 18.50 2.90 -2.97
N ALA A 186 17.86 4.06 -3.05
CA ALA A 186 17.84 5.04 -1.97
C ALA A 186 17.20 4.46 -0.70
N ALA A 187 16.11 3.71 -0.83
CA ALA A 187 15.46 3.03 0.28
C ALA A 187 16.37 1.97 0.91
N THR A 188 17.01 1.12 0.09
CA THR A 188 17.91 0.06 0.54
C THR A 188 19.17 0.63 1.22
N GLU A 189 19.73 1.71 0.69
CA GLU A 189 20.87 2.40 1.29
C GLU A 189 20.51 3.00 2.66
N ALA A 190 19.34 3.65 2.77
CA ALA A 190 18.82 4.17 4.03
C ALA A 190 18.57 3.07 5.07
N ALA A 191 18.18 1.88 4.61
CA ALA A 191 18.03 0.67 5.42
C ALA A 191 19.36 -0.05 5.69
N ARG A 192 20.50 0.59 5.43
CA ARG A 192 21.87 0.04 5.63
C ARG A 192 22.14 -1.25 4.86
N GLY A 193 21.60 -1.37 3.67
CA GLY A 193 21.74 -2.52 2.77
C GLY A 193 20.72 -3.63 3.00
N ALA A 194 19.82 -3.49 3.96
CA ALA A 194 18.66 -4.37 4.08
C ALA A 194 17.59 -3.95 3.06
N VAL A 195 16.84 -4.92 2.53
CA VAL A 195 15.69 -4.66 1.67
C VAL A 195 14.53 -4.22 2.57
N PRO A 196 14.02 -2.96 2.44
CA PRO A 196 12.99 -2.45 3.33
C PRO A 196 11.57 -2.73 2.80
N TRP A 197 11.31 -3.94 2.33
CA TRP A 197 10.00 -4.47 1.99
C TRP A 197 9.98 -5.99 2.19
N LEU A 198 8.78 -6.57 2.24
CA LEU A 198 8.61 -7.99 2.46
C LEU A 198 9.05 -8.81 1.23
N PRO A 199 9.55 -10.04 1.42
CA PRO A 199 9.84 -10.96 0.31
C PRO A 199 8.61 -11.18 -0.58
N HIS A 200 8.80 -11.18 -1.89
CA HIS A 200 7.75 -11.33 -2.90
C HIS A 200 6.68 -10.22 -2.86
N PHE A 201 7.08 -9.06 -2.39
CA PHE A 201 6.26 -7.86 -2.34
C PHE A 201 6.99 -6.72 -3.08
N TYR A 202 6.77 -5.47 -2.70
CA TYR A 202 7.36 -4.28 -3.33
C TYR A 202 7.57 -3.16 -2.30
N LEU A 203 8.37 -2.18 -2.67
CA LEU A 203 8.57 -0.94 -1.91
C LEU A 203 7.45 0.06 -2.20
N ALA A 204 7.00 0.10 -3.45
CA ALA A 204 5.99 1.04 -3.90
C ALA A 204 5.24 0.51 -5.12
N HIS A 205 4.03 1.02 -5.32
CA HIS A 205 3.20 0.76 -6.49
C HIS A 205 2.48 2.02 -6.96
N GLY A 206 1.94 1.98 -8.18
CA GLY A 206 1.06 3.00 -8.70
C GLY A 206 -0.35 2.87 -8.12
N LEU A 207 -1.10 3.97 -8.19
CA LEU A 207 -2.49 4.04 -7.74
C LEU A 207 -3.31 4.81 -8.79
N GLY A 208 -4.52 4.32 -9.08
CA GLY A 208 -5.39 4.95 -10.05
C GLY A 208 -6.78 4.37 -10.02
N VAL A 209 -7.20 3.69 -11.11
CA VAL A 209 -8.46 2.95 -11.15
C VAL A 209 -8.38 1.61 -10.43
N GLU A 210 -7.18 1.12 -10.19
CA GLU A 210 -6.90 -0.07 -9.40
C GLU A 210 -6.15 0.35 -8.12
N SER A 211 -6.33 -0.42 -7.04
CA SER A 211 -5.66 -0.15 -5.76
C SER A 211 -4.16 -0.37 -5.83
N ALA A 212 -3.69 -1.26 -6.74
CA ALA A 212 -2.29 -1.43 -7.05
C ALA A 212 -2.12 -1.62 -8.55
N GLU A 213 -1.44 -0.70 -9.20
CA GLU A 213 -1.16 -0.73 -10.62
C GLU A 213 0.30 -0.33 -10.90
N MET A 214 0.70 -0.35 -12.18
CA MET A 214 2.02 0.17 -12.55
C MET A 214 2.12 1.69 -12.29
N PRO A 215 3.33 2.19 -11.95
CA PRO A 215 4.61 1.50 -11.86
C PRO A 215 4.79 0.79 -10.51
N MET A 216 5.62 -0.26 -10.44
CA MET A 216 5.95 -0.99 -9.21
C MET A 216 7.46 -1.01 -8.98
N VAL A 217 7.88 -0.78 -7.74
CA VAL A 217 9.29 -0.66 -7.33
C VAL A 217 9.68 -1.81 -6.40
N GLY A 218 10.78 -2.49 -6.71
CA GLY A 218 11.37 -3.49 -5.81
C GLY A 218 10.70 -4.85 -5.86
N THR A 219 10.01 -5.17 -6.97
CA THR A 219 9.39 -6.48 -7.19
C THR A 219 10.44 -7.57 -7.44
N ASP A 220 10.00 -8.84 -7.42
CA ASP A 220 10.83 -9.99 -7.82
C ASP A 220 11.34 -9.95 -9.27
N LEU A 221 10.85 -9.01 -10.08
CA LEU A 221 11.35 -8.75 -11.45
C LEU A 221 12.75 -8.13 -11.43
N GLY A 222 13.13 -7.55 -10.31
CA GLY A 222 14.47 -7.06 -10.02
C GLY A 222 14.79 -5.67 -10.58
N GLU A 223 15.95 -5.16 -10.16
CA GLU A 223 16.40 -3.80 -10.46
C GLU A 223 16.45 -3.48 -11.94
N GLY A 224 16.87 -4.45 -12.79
CA GLY A 224 16.89 -4.26 -14.25
C GLY A 224 15.52 -4.07 -14.89
N PHE A 225 14.44 -4.50 -14.23
CA PHE A 225 13.07 -4.15 -14.62
C PHE A 225 12.74 -2.73 -14.18
N ASP A 226 13.07 -2.37 -12.95
CA ASP A 226 12.81 -1.05 -12.38
C ASP A 226 13.57 0.07 -13.13
N GLU A 227 14.75 -0.21 -13.72
CA GLU A 227 15.51 0.72 -14.56
C GLU A 227 14.79 1.13 -15.85
N GLN A 228 13.82 0.35 -16.30
CA GLN A 228 13.07 0.63 -17.54
C GLN A 228 11.98 1.68 -17.35
N PHE A 229 11.64 2.00 -16.11
CA PHE A 229 10.58 2.97 -15.79
C PHE A 229 11.20 4.24 -15.23
N VAL A 230 10.80 5.36 -15.82
CA VAL A 230 11.20 6.70 -15.42
C VAL A 230 9.97 7.43 -14.90
N LEU A 231 10.08 8.08 -13.77
CA LEU A 231 9.01 8.87 -13.18
C LEU A 231 8.73 10.12 -14.01
N GLU A 232 7.46 10.34 -14.32
CA GLU A 232 6.96 11.48 -15.09
C GLU A 232 5.90 12.25 -14.29
N PRO A 233 5.76 13.57 -14.50
CA PRO A 233 4.68 14.35 -13.90
C PRO A 233 3.31 13.73 -14.19
N GLY A 234 2.43 13.68 -13.18
CA GLY A 234 1.13 13.02 -13.24
C GLY A 234 1.13 11.56 -12.83
N MET A 235 2.28 10.90 -12.70
CA MET A 235 2.33 9.57 -12.08
C MET A 235 2.04 9.64 -10.60
N VAL A 236 1.41 8.58 -10.07
CA VAL A 236 1.11 8.43 -8.63
C VAL A 236 1.85 7.22 -8.11
N LEU A 237 2.45 7.36 -6.92
CA LEU A 237 3.08 6.28 -6.18
C LEU A 237 2.49 6.20 -4.77
N VAL A 238 2.22 4.98 -4.32
CA VAL A 238 2.06 4.60 -2.92
C VAL A 238 3.40 4.04 -2.46
N LEU A 239 4.03 4.69 -1.50
CA LEU A 239 5.28 4.22 -0.88
C LEU A 239 4.95 3.53 0.42
N GLU A 240 5.43 2.30 0.60
CA GLU A 240 5.07 1.45 1.73
C GLU A 240 6.23 0.63 2.31
N PRO A 241 7.36 1.27 2.63
CA PRO A 241 8.49 0.55 3.20
C PRO A 241 8.11 -0.19 4.48
N VAL A 242 8.72 -1.34 4.67
CA VAL A 242 8.59 -2.16 5.87
C VAL A 242 9.95 -2.29 6.53
N VAL A 243 10.02 -2.05 7.82
CA VAL A 243 11.18 -2.40 8.65
C VAL A 243 10.75 -3.38 9.72
N TRP A 244 11.61 -4.35 10.01
CA TRP A 244 11.31 -5.40 10.98
C TRP A 244 12.47 -5.59 11.96
N GLU A 245 12.12 -6.01 13.18
CA GLU A 245 13.07 -6.44 14.19
C GLU A 245 12.47 -7.64 14.94
N ASP A 246 13.11 -8.80 14.79
CA ASP A 246 12.67 -10.01 15.48
C ASP A 246 12.68 -9.81 17.01
N GLY A 247 11.60 -10.21 17.64
CA GLY A 247 11.33 -9.97 19.04
C GLY A 247 10.56 -8.68 19.35
N VAL A 248 10.44 -7.75 18.37
CA VAL A 248 9.67 -6.51 18.50
C VAL A 248 8.46 -6.53 17.58
N GLY A 249 8.68 -6.77 16.29
CA GLY A 249 7.66 -6.76 15.24
C GLY A 249 8.08 -5.96 14.01
N GLY A 250 7.11 -5.64 13.16
CA GLY A 250 7.30 -4.86 11.95
C GLY A 250 6.57 -3.52 12.00
N TYR A 251 7.15 -2.50 11.38
CA TYR A 251 6.49 -1.22 11.15
C TYR A 251 6.32 -0.99 9.65
N ARG A 252 5.10 -0.70 9.23
CA ARG A 252 4.71 -0.29 7.89
C ARG A 252 3.75 0.88 7.98
N ALA A 253 3.95 1.86 7.13
CA ALA A 253 2.96 2.88 6.84
C ALA A 253 3.14 3.32 5.38
N GLU A 254 2.13 3.94 4.83
CA GLU A 254 2.08 4.32 3.42
C GLU A 254 1.95 5.80 3.23
N GLU A 255 2.49 6.28 2.11
CA GLU A 255 2.27 7.63 1.58
C GLU A 255 1.91 7.59 0.13
N VAL A 256 0.85 8.30 -0.20
CA VAL A 256 0.40 8.49 -1.58
C VAL A 256 0.90 9.83 -2.08
N VAL A 257 1.71 9.81 -3.15
CA VAL A 257 2.28 11.02 -3.73
C VAL A 257 2.04 11.09 -5.24
N ALA A 258 1.81 12.28 -5.75
CA ALA A 258 1.79 12.57 -7.18
C ALA A 258 3.10 13.24 -7.60
N ILE A 259 3.68 12.77 -8.70
CA ILE A 259 4.87 13.38 -9.29
C ILE A 259 4.47 14.70 -9.94
N THR A 260 5.28 15.75 -9.74
CA THR A 260 5.09 17.08 -10.31
C THR A 260 6.27 17.44 -11.21
N ASP A 261 6.20 18.57 -11.91
CA ASP A 261 7.31 19.07 -12.76
C ASP A 261 8.60 19.34 -11.97
N SER A 262 8.54 19.50 -10.66
CA SER A 262 9.70 19.88 -9.83
C SER A 262 9.97 18.95 -8.65
N GLY A 263 9.31 17.80 -8.56
CA GLY A 263 9.44 16.86 -7.46
C GLY A 263 8.14 16.06 -7.29
N TRP A 264 7.52 16.14 -6.12
CA TRP A 264 6.26 15.46 -5.82
C TRP A 264 5.39 16.28 -4.87
N ARG A 265 4.13 15.94 -4.77
CA ARG A 265 3.20 16.45 -3.75
C ARG A 265 2.41 15.29 -3.14
N PRO A 266 1.99 15.39 -1.85
CA PRO A 266 1.11 14.38 -1.27
C PRO A 266 -0.27 14.45 -1.94
N LEU A 267 -0.96 13.30 -1.97
CA LEU A 267 -2.40 13.18 -2.16
C LEU A 267 -3.03 12.82 -0.82
N GLY A 268 -4.22 13.36 -0.55
CA GLY A 268 -4.81 13.30 0.78
C GLY A 268 -4.34 14.43 1.71
N GLY A 269 -4.58 14.26 3.01
CA GLY A 269 -3.97 15.09 4.05
C GLY A 269 -2.56 14.58 4.30
N TRP A 270 -1.57 15.47 4.37
CA TRP A 270 -0.25 15.05 4.84
C TRP A 270 -0.37 14.69 6.33
N PRO A 271 -0.45 13.44 6.71
CA PRO A 271 -0.37 13.08 8.10
C PRO A 271 1.08 13.22 8.51
N GLY A 272 1.34 13.96 9.53
CA GLY A 272 2.55 13.66 10.25
C GLY A 272 2.45 12.17 10.62
N TYR A 273 3.40 11.36 10.14
CA TYR A 273 3.54 10.01 10.61
C TYR A 273 3.79 10.05 12.11
N ARG A 274 2.74 9.89 12.86
CA ARG A 274 2.88 9.64 14.26
C ARG A 274 2.49 8.19 14.45
N PRO A 275 3.48 7.33 14.57
CA PRO A 275 3.30 5.90 14.55
C PRO A 275 2.34 5.42 15.61
N PHE A 276 2.10 6.23 16.61
CA PHE A 276 1.57 5.75 17.85
C PHE A 276 0.83 6.85 18.61
N GLU A 277 0.10 7.70 17.91
CA GLU A 277 -0.81 8.58 18.61
C GLU A 277 -1.90 7.75 19.30
N SER A 278 -1.76 7.70 20.61
CA SER A 278 -2.81 7.23 21.50
C SER A 278 -3.96 8.24 21.56
#